data_ed9012f87cce961a69dc0429197cd717
#
_entry.id   ed9012f87cce961a69dc0429197cd717
#
_cell.length_a   1.000
_cell.length_b   1.000
_cell.length_c   1.000
_cell.angle_alpha   90.00
_cell.angle_beta   90.00
_cell.angle_gamma   90.00
#
_symmetry.space_group_name_H-M   'P 1'
#
loop_
_entity.id
_entity.type
_entity.pdbx_description
1 polymer ?
#
loop_
_entity_poly.entity_id
_entity_poly.type
_entity_poly.pdbx_seq_one_letter_code
_entity_poly.pdbx_strand_id
1 'polypeptide(L)'
;IPYFRRTLGIVFQDFRLIPSMNVYDNIAYAMRVIGARETEIRKRVPYLLGLVGLNSKARSFPNQLSGGEQQRVALARALANNAGMIIADEPTGNIDPRMSYDIVNLLNHINSDGTTVIMVTHDYHLVKSFNHRVITIKNGKLESDYPDASHIDVEPYRFDTPEDEVSNY
;
A
#
# COMPACT_ATOMS: atom_id res chain seq x y z
N ILE A 1 18.33 -1.91 -16.75
CA ILE A 1 17.22 -1.06 -16.26
C ILE A 1 15.85 -1.75 -16.39
N PRO A 2 15.40 -2.36 -17.52
CA PRO A 2 14.07 -2.97 -17.62
C PRO A 2 13.87 -4.15 -16.64
N TYR A 3 14.86 -4.97 -16.41
CA TYR A 3 14.79 -6.11 -15.46
C TYR A 3 14.64 -5.62 -14.02
N PHE A 4 15.38 -4.61 -13.61
CA PHE A 4 15.29 -4.05 -12.27
C PHE A 4 13.89 -3.46 -11.99
N ARG A 5 13.29 -2.76 -12.96
CA ARG A 5 11.93 -2.23 -12.83
C ARG A 5 10.87 -3.31 -12.58
N ARG A 6 11.10 -4.55 -13.04
CA ARG A 6 10.17 -5.67 -12.81
C ARG A 6 10.21 -6.22 -11.39
N THR A 7 11.27 -5.90 -10.62
CA THR A 7 11.42 -6.29 -9.21
C THR A 7 10.93 -5.22 -8.25
N LEU A 8 10.46 -4.08 -8.77
CA LEU A 8 9.91 -2.97 -7.99
C LEU A 8 8.39 -2.92 -8.12
N GLY A 9 7.71 -2.77 -7.00
CA GLY A 9 6.32 -2.37 -6.94
C GLY A 9 6.22 -0.86 -6.72
N ILE A 10 5.43 -0.16 -7.52
CA ILE A 10 5.21 1.27 -7.35
C ILE A 10 3.73 1.51 -7.08
N VAL A 11 3.45 2.25 -6.02
CA VAL A 11 2.12 2.70 -5.61
C VAL A 11 2.08 4.22 -5.68
N PHE A 12 1.12 4.77 -6.40
CA PHE A 12 0.96 6.20 -6.60
C PHE A 12 -0.24 6.74 -5.81
N GLN A 13 -0.23 8.00 -5.48
CA GLN A 13 -1.32 8.71 -4.81
C GLN A 13 -2.63 8.68 -5.61
N ASP A 14 -2.57 8.74 -6.94
CA ASP A 14 -3.72 8.76 -7.87
C ASP A 14 -4.16 7.35 -8.33
N PHE A 15 -3.73 6.30 -7.63
CA PHE A 15 -4.00 4.87 -7.83
C PHE A 15 -3.58 4.33 -9.21
N ARG A 16 -3.71 5.09 -10.27
CA ARG A 16 -3.40 4.74 -11.69
C ARG A 16 -4.00 3.40 -12.11
N LEU A 17 -5.22 3.13 -11.70
CA LEU A 17 -5.96 1.97 -12.17
C LEU A 17 -6.42 2.18 -13.62
N ILE A 18 -6.49 1.11 -14.38
CA ILE A 18 -7.01 1.13 -15.76
C ILE A 18 -8.54 1.09 -15.67
N PRO A 19 -9.24 2.18 -16.06
CA PRO A 19 -10.69 2.30 -15.82
C PRO A 19 -11.55 1.28 -16.58
N SER A 20 -11.06 0.81 -17.74
CA SER A 20 -11.73 -0.18 -18.56
C SER A 20 -11.52 -1.63 -18.13
N MET A 21 -10.74 -1.86 -17.08
CA MET A 21 -10.45 -3.17 -16.49
C MET A 21 -11.09 -3.30 -15.13
N ASN A 22 -11.63 -4.48 -14.79
CA ASN A 22 -12.06 -4.79 -13.44
C ASN A 22 -10.86 -4.97 -12.49
N VAL A 23 -11.12 -5.17 -11.20
CA VAL A 23 -10.08 -5.34 -10.16
C VAL A 23 -9.14 -6.50 -10.48
N TYR A 24 -9.69 -7.67 -10.83
CA TYR A 24 -8.89 -8.84 -11.20
C TYR A 24 -7.95 -8.53 -12.37
N ASP A 25 -8.48 -7.92 -13.42
CA ASP A 25 -7.71 -7.63 -14.63
C ASP A 25 -6.68 -6.52 -14.42
N ASN A 26 -6.94 -5.53 -13.54
CA ASN A 26 -5.94 -4.53 -13.16
C ASN A 26 -4.70 -5.18 -12.51
N ILE A 27 -4.89 -6.19 -11.65
CA ILE A 27 -3.79 -6.91 -11.02
C ILE A 27 -3.12 -7.86 -12.02
N ALA A 28 -3.92 -8.64 -12.75
CA ALA A 28 -3.44 -9.60 -13.74
C ALA A 28 -2.62 -8.95 -14.86
N TYR A 29 -2.98 -7.71 -15.25
CA TYR A 29 -2.28 -6.96 -16.30
C TYR A 29 -0.79 -6.79 -15.98
N ALA A 30 -0.43 -6.48 -14.75
CA ALA A 30 0.97 -6.35 -14.35
C ALA A 30 1.76 -7.65 -14.57
N MET A 31 1.14 -8.79 -14.35
CA MET A 31 1.75 -10.11 -14.58
C MET A 31 1.84 -10.44 -16.08
N ARG A 32 0.78 -10.14 -16.86
CA ARG A 32 0.75 -10.37 -18.33
C ARG A 32 1.84 -9.57 -19.04
N VAL A 33 2.08 -8.33 -18.64
CA VAL A 33 3.12 -7.46 -19.22
C VAL A 33 4.52 -8.04 -19.11
N ILE A 34 4.80 -8.83 -18.07
CA ILE A 34 6.11 -9.49 -17.90
C ILE A 34 6.13 -10.92 -18.47
N GLY A 35 5.03 -11.37 -19.10
CA GLY A 35 4.95 -12.67 -19.76
C GLY A 35 4.60 -13.83 -18.81
N ALA A 36 3.98 -13.58 -17.65
CA ALA A 36 3.53 -14.64 -16.75
C ALA A 36 2.48 -15.53 -17.42
N ARG A 37 2.53 -16.84 -17.12
CA ARG A 37 1.57 -17.80 -17.64
C ARG A 37 0.20 -17.61 -17.00
N GLU A 38 -0.88 -17.86 -17.74
CA GLU A 38 -2.23 -17.74 -17.22
C GLU A 38 -2.49 -18.63 -16.00
N THR A 39 -1.81 -19.78 -15.90
CA THR A 39 -1.87 -20.67 -14.73
C THR A 39 -1.28 -20.02 -13.46
N GLU A 40 -0.25 -19.19 -13.60
CA GLU A 40 0.36 -18.44 -12.49
C GLU A 40 -0.55 -17.28 -12.08
N ILE A 41 -1.11 -16.55 -13.04
CA ILE A 41 -2.06 -15.45 -12.81
C ILE A 41 -3.28 -15.96 -12.04
N ARG A 42 -3.88 -17.08 -12.46
CA ARG A 42 -5.05 -17.68 -11.79
C ARG A 42 -4.79 -18.11 -10.34
N LYS A 43 -3.55 -18.35 -9.96
CA LYS A 43 -3.18 -18.65 -8.56
C LYS A 43 -2.84 -17.37 -7.80
N ARG A 44 -2.05 -16.48 -8.42
CA ARG A 44 -1.50 -15.30 -7.74
C ARG A 44 -2.54 -14.22 -7.48
N VAL A 45 -3.40 -13.90 -8.46
CA VAL A 45 -4.38 -12.80 -8.31
C VAL A 45 -5.39 -13.04 -7.19
N PRO A 46 -6.02 -14.23 -7.06
CA PRO A 46 -6.89 -14.51 -5.91
C PRO A 46 -6.18 -14.42 -4.56
N TYR A 47 -4.94 -14.89 -4.47
CA TYR A 47 -4.12 -14.74 -3.26
C TYR A 47 -3.94 -13.26 -2.89
N LEU A 48 -3.58 -12.41 -3.86
CA LEU A 48 -3.41 -10.98 -3.63
C LEU A 48 -4.73 -10.28 -3.25
N LEU A 49 -5.84 -10.67 -3.88
CA LEU A 49 -7.16 -10.18 -3.52
C LEU A 49 -7.52 -10.53 -2.07
N GLY A 50 -7.15 -11.73 -1.61
CA GLY A 50 -7.28 -12.15 -0.22
C GLY A 50 -6.44 -11.28 0.72
N LEU A 51 -5.17 -11.06 0.37
CA LEU A 51 -4.23 -10.26 1.15
C LEU A 51 -4.72 -8.82 1.37
N VAL A 52 -5.34 -8.21 0.34
CA VAL A 52 -5.85 -6.83 0.43
C VAL A 52 -7.33 -6.76 0.82
N GLY A 53 -7.98 -7.89 1.12
CA GLY A 53 -9.38 -7.95 1.57
C GLY A 53 -10.41 -7.60 0.48
N LEU A 54 -10.13 -7.86 -0.79
CA LEU A 54 -11.00 -7.49 -1.92
C LEU A 54 -11.54 -8.68 -2.73
N ASN A 55 -11.63 -9.87 -2.15
CA ASN A 55 -12.14 -11.07 -2.83
C ASN A 55 -13.52 -10.86 -3.48
N SER A 56 -14.44 -10.23 -2.75
CA SER A 56 -15.82 -9.95 -3.22
C SER A 56 -15.88 -8.91 -4.33
N LYS A 57 -14.82 -8.11 -4.51
CA LYS A 57 -14.73 -7.00 -5.47
C LYS A 57 -13.96 -7.35 -6.75
N ALA A 58 -13.57 -8.61 -6.94
CA ALA A 58 -12.73 -9.05 -8.07
C ALA A 58 -13.28 -8.63 -9.45
N ARG A 59 -14.61 -8.58 -9.60
CA ARG A 59 -15.30 -8.20 -10.85
C ARG A 59 -15.73 -6.73 -10.91
N SER A 60 -15.55 -5.97 -9.83
CA SER A 60 -15.89 -4.53 -9.79
C SER A 60 -14.92 -3.73 -10.62
N PHE A 61 -15.39 -2.61 -11.18
CA PHE A 61 -14.58 -1.65 -11.91
C PHE A 61 -14.10 -0.53 -10.97
N PRO A 62 -13.02 0.20 -11.29
CA PRO A 62 -12.48 1.26 -10.43
C PRO A 62 -13.51 2.29 -9.97
N ASN A 63 -14.45 2.70 -10.83
CA ASN A 63 -15.51 3.65 -10.50
C ASN A 63 -16.57 3.13 -9.51
N GLN A 64 -16.55 1.84 -9.18
CA GLN A 64 -17.42 1.19 -8.21
C GLN A 64 -16.75 0.99 -6.85
N LEU A 65 -15.52 1.49 -6.69
CA LEU A 65 -14.68 1.33 -5.50
C LEU A 65 -14.52 2.64 -4.75
N SER A 66 -14.46 2.56 -3.43
CA SER A 66 -13.98 3.68 -2.59
C SER A 66 -12.50 3.99 -2.86
N GLY A 67 -12.02 5.17 -2.47
CA GLY A 67 -10.61 5.53 -2.61
C GLY A 67 -9.66 4.53 -1.93
N GLY A 68 -9.98 4.10 -0.71
CA GLY A 68 -9.20 3.09 0.01
C GLY A 68 -9.23 1.70 -0.66
N GLU A 69 -10.36 1.30 -1.28
CA GLU A 69 -10.44 0.07 -2.07
C GLU A 69 -9.57 0.18 -3.33
N GLN A 70 -9.60 1.32 -4.04
CA GLN A 70 -8.76 1.56 -5.20
C GLN A 70 -7.27 1.51 -4.85
N GLN A 71 -6.89 2.08 -3.70
CA GLN A 71 -5.51 2.03 -3.21
C GLN A 71 -5.08 0.60 -2.89
N ARG A 72 -5.94 -0.21 -2.29
CA ARG A 72 -5.67 -1.64 -2.06
C ARG A 72 -5.50 -2.43 -3.37
N VAL A 73 -6.25 -2.10 -4.41
CA VAL A 73 -6.02 -2.67 -5.76
C VAL A 73 -4.67 -2.26 -6.32
N ALA A 74 -4.29 -0.98 -6.19
CA ALA A 74 -2.98 -0.48 -6.64
C ALA A 74 -1.83 -1.20 -5.90
N LEU A 75 -1.98 -1.44 -4.59
CA LEU A 75 -1.02 -2.18 -3.78
C LEU A 75 -0.93 -3.66 -4.20
N ALA A 76 -2.07 -4.34 -4.41
CA ALA A 76 -2.10 -5.70 -4.92
C ALA A 76 -1.42 -5.82 -6.29
N ARG A 77 -1.63 -4.84 -7.18
CA ARG A 77 -0.96 -4.75 -8.47
C ARG A 77 0.55 -4.57 -8.34
N ALA A 78 1.01 -3.76 -7.40
CA ALA A 78 2.44 -3.56 -7.12
C ALA A 78 3.12 -4.86 -6.64
N LEU A 79 2.39 -5.70 -5.89
CA LEU A 79 2.85 -7.01 -5.39
C LEU A 79 2.76 -8.15 -6.43
N ALA A 80 2.08 -7.94 -7.56
CA ALA A 80 1.73 -9.00 -8.50
C ALA A 80 2.97 -9.78 -9.00
N ASN A 81 4.08 -9.10 -9.22
CA ASN A 81 5.31 -9.65 -9.79
C ASN A 81 6.35 -10.06 -8.72
N ASN A 82 5.93 -10.39 -7.49
CA ASN A 82 6.83 -10.73 -6.39
C ASN A 82 7.91 -9.65 -6.17
N ALA A 83 7.48 -8.39 -6.13
CA ALA A 83 8.36 -7.27 -5.91
C ALA A 83 9.14 -7.43 -4.58
N GLY A 84 10.47 -7.38 -4.65
CA GLY A 84 11.33 -7.39 -3.46
C GLY A 84 11.36 -6.03 -2.74
N MET A 85 10.87 -4.98 -3.42
CA MET A 85 10.76 -3.63 -2.87
C MET A 85 9.50 -2.94 -3.38
N ILE A 86 8.79 -2.25 -2.47
CA ILE A 86 7.68 -1.36 -2.80
C ILE A 86 8.10 0.08 -2.53
N ILE A 87 7.80 0.97 -3.47
CA ILE A 87 7.90 2.42 -3.31
C ILE A 87 6.47 2.96 -3.36
N ALA A 88 6.01 3.53 -2.26
CA ALA A 88 4.69 4.11 -2.13
C ALA A 88 4.81 5.64 -2.00
N ASP A 89 4.35 6.35 -3.01
CA ASP A 89 4.40 7.81 -3.08
C ASP A 89 3.04 8.38 -2.67
N GLU A 90 2.98 9.00 -1.49
CA GLU A 90 1.78 9.54 -0.85
C GLU A 90 0.58 8.55 -0.89
N PRO A 91 0.75 7.30 -0.43
CA PRO A 91 -0.25 6.25 -0.65
C PRO A 91 -1.57 6.50 0.09
N THR A 92 -1.61 7.52 0.93
CA THR A 92 -2.76 7.88 1.79
C THR A 92 -3.34 9.27 1.49
N GLY A 93 -2.76 10.01 0.54
CA GLY A 93 -3.10 11.43 0.31
C GLY A 93 -4.53 11.70 -0.16
N ASN A 94 -5.27 10.71 -0.65
CA ASN A 94 -6.63 10.87 -1.17
C ASN A 94 -7.69 10.04 -0.42
N ILE A 95 -7.38 9.61 0.81
CA ILE A 95 -8.25 8.75 1.62
C ILE A 95 -8.36 9.29 3.04
N ASP A 96 -9.40 8.88 3.75
CA ASP A 96 -9.63 9.31 5.13
C ASP A 96 -8.59 8.73 6.11
N PRO A 97 -8.42 9.34 7.31
CA PRO A 97 -7.37 8.96 8.26
C PRO A 97 -7.43 7.50 8.72
N ARG A 98 -8.63 6.93 8.91
CA ARG A 98 -8.79 5.54 9.35
C ARG A 98 -8.35 4.57 8.24
N MET A 99 -8.82 4.82 7.01
CA MET A 99 -8.36 4.02 5.86
C MET A 99 -6.87 4.21 5.59
N SER A 100 -6.33 5.41 5.84
CA SER A 100 -4.88 5.69 5.74
C SER A 100 -4.08 4.78 6.68
N TYR A 101 -4.52 4.68 7.92
CA TYR A 101 -3.92 3.78 8.90
C TYR A 101 -3.97 2.32 8.43
N ASP A 102 -5.10 1.86 7.91
CA ASP A 102 -5.27 0.50 7.39
C ASP A 102 -4.33 0.20 6.22
N ILE A 103 -4.10 1.17 5.32
CA ILE A 103 -3.17 1.03 4.20
C ILE A 103 -1.72 0.92 4.70
N VAL A 104 -1.32 1.77 5.66
CA VAL A 104 0.04 1.70 6.22
C VAL A 104 0.24 0.42 7.02
N ASN A 105 -0.78 -0.04 7.76
CA ASN A 105 -0.74 -1.32 8.46
C ASN A 105 -0.58 -2.50 7.49
N LEU A 106 -1.24 -2.45 6.33
CA LEU A 106 -1.04 -3.45 5.28
C LEU A 106 0.38 -3.41 4.71
N LEU A 107 0.95 -2.21 4.49
CA LEU A 107 2.36 -2.05 4.08
C LEU A 107 3.32 -2.60 5.14
N ASN A 108 3.03 -2.39 6.42
CA ASN A 108 3.80 -2.93 7.53
C ASN A 108 3.78 -4.47 7.55
N HIS A 109 2.63 -5.10 7.30
CA HIS A 109 2.51 -6.55 7.14
C HIS A 109 3.35 -7.08 5.98
N ILE A 110 3.28 -6.42 4.82
CA ILE A 110 4.08 -6.76 3.64
C ILE A 110 5.58 -6.65 3.94
N ASN A 111 5.99 -5.64 4.72
CA ASN A 111 7.38 -5.50 5.16
C ASN A 111 7.80 -6.63 6.10
N SER A 112 6.95 -7.02 7.04
CA SER A 112 7.21 -8.15 7.96
C SER A 112 7.38 -9.48 7.22
N ASP A 113 6.75 -9.64 6.07
CA ASP A 113 6.90 -10.79 5.16
C ASP A 113 8.18 -10.73 4.30
N GLY A 114 9.06 -9.75 4.54
CA GLY A 114 10.38 -9.64 3.91
C GLY A 114 10.47 -8.73 2.69
N THR A 115 9.39 -8.05 2.30
CA THR A 115 9.44 -7.03 1.24
C THR A 115 9.95 -5.70 1.80
N THR A 116 10.95 -5.09 1.18
CA THR A 116 11.37 -3.74 1.56
C THR A 116 10.30 -2.72 1.18
N VAL A 117 9.91 -1.86 2.11
CA VAL A 117 8.93 -0.79 1.85
C VAL A 117 9.58 0.58 2.06
N ILE A 118 9.47 1.44 1.05
CA ILE A 118 9.80 2.86 1.13
C ILE A 118 8.50 3.62 0.93
N MET A 119 8.08 4.35 1.95
CA MET A 119 6.89 5.21 1.89
C MET A 119 7.33 6.68 1.92
N VAL A 120 6.86 7.47 0.96
CA VAL A 120 7.00 8.92 0.97
C VAL A 120 5.68 9.50 1.45
N THR A 121 5.73 10.32 2.48
CA THR A 121 4.53 10.96 3.04
C THR A 121 4.88 12.24 3.78
N HIS A 122 3.93 13.13 3.90
CA HIS A 122 3.98 14.33 4.76
C HIS A 122 3.07 14.18 6.00
N ASP A 123 2.44 13.01 6.20
CA ASP A 123 1.59 12.75 7.38
C ASP A 123 2.44 12.27 8.57
N TYR A 124 2.84 13.21 9.41
CA TYR A 124 3.66 12.94 10.59
C TYR A 124 2.93 12.09 11.65
N HIS A 125 1.59 12.12 11.70
CA HIS A 125 0.82 11.29 12.63
C HIS A 125 0.91 9.81 12.26
N LEU A 126 0.84 9.48 10.96
CA LEU A 126 1.09 8.11 10.48
C LEU A 126 2.52 7.68 10.74
N VAL A 127 3.51 8.54 10.41
CA VAL A 127 4.93 8.23 10.66
C VAL A 127 5.16 7.92 12.13
N LYS A 128 4.58 8.71 13.03
CA LYS A 128 4.67 8.50 14.49
C LYS A 128 4.00 7.20 14.93
N SER A 129 2.84 6.87 14.36
CA SER A 129 2.06 5.67 14.72
C SER A 129 2.80 4.37 14.43
N PHE A 130 3.56 4.31 13.35
CA PHE A 130 4.25 3.09 12.90
C PHE A 130 5.72 3.00 13.32
N ASN A 131 6.32 4.09 13.76
CA ASN A 131 7.63 4.18 14.40
C ASN A 131 8.79 3.45 13.66
N HIS A 132 8.83 3.58 12.33
CA HIS A 132 9.93 3.06 11.51
C HIS A 132 11.04 4.10 11.31
N ARG A 133 12.15 3.69 10.66
CA ARG A 133 13.22 4.61 10.24
C ARG A 133 12.68 5.76 9.41
N VAL A 134 13.10 6.98 9.75
CA VAL A 134 12.63 8.21 9.11
C VAL A 134 13.82 8.93 8.47
N ILE A 135 13.70 9.18 7.17
CA ILE A 135 14.64 9.96 6.39
C ILE A 135 13.96 11.25 5.95
N THR A 136 14.45 12.39 6.41
CA THR A 136 13.91 13.70 6.02
C THR A 136 14.74 14.32 4.89
N ILE A 137 14.06 14.66 3.80
CA ILE A 137 14.65 15.34 2.64
C ILE A 137 14.04 16.73 2.54
N LYS A 138 14.90 17.76 2.49
CA LYS A 138 14.51 19.16 2.35
C LYS A 138 15.35 19.85 1.28
N ASN A 139 14.68 20.54 0.35
CA ASN A 139 15.35 21.22 -0.76
C ASN A 139 16.31 20.31 -1.55
N GLY A 140 15.93 19.03 -1.76
CA GLY A 140 16.73 18.04 -2.49
C GLY A 140 17.97 17.54 -1.74
N LYS A 141 18.10 17.81 -0.44
CA LYS A 141 19.21 17.36 0.40
C LYS A 141 18.70 16.54 1.58
N LEU A 142 19.53 15.60 2.01
CA LEU A 142 19.30 14.86 3.25
C LEU A 142 19.41 15.85 4.43
N GLU A 143 18.33 16.02 5.18
CA GLU A 143 18.30 16.84 6.40
C GLU A 143 18.57 15.97 7.64
N SER A 144 17.92 14.82 7.73
CA SER A 144 18.10 13.89 8.84
C SER A 144 17.83 12.43 8.47
N ASP A 145 18.37 11.51 9.25
CA ASP A 145 18.18 10.06 9.15
C ASP A 145 18.15 9.48 10.56
N TYR A 146 16.96 9.08 11.01
CA TYR A 146 16.72 8.54 12.33
C TYR A 146 16.26 7.09 12.26
N PRO A 147 16.67 6.22 13.19
CA PRO A 147 16.30 4.80 13.18
C PRO A 147 14.81 4.57 13.47
N ASP A 148 14.14 5.56 14.06
CA ASP A 148 12.72 5.52 14.44
C ASP A 148 12.09 6.93 14.39
N ALA A 149 10.81 7.03 14.74
CA ALA A 149 10.05 8.28 14.75
C ALA A 149 10.01 8.97 16.12
N SER A 150 10.90 8.63 17.07
CA SER A 150 10.91 9.19 18.41
C SER A 150 11.10 10.71 18.45
N HIS A 151 11.87 11.25 17.49
CA HIS A 151 12.16 12.68 17.34
C HIS A 151 10.99 13.52 16.80
N ILE A 152 9.92 12.87 16.34
CA ILE A 152 8.73 13.56 15.78
C ILE A 152 7.82 13.93 16.96
N ASP A 153 7.59 15.24 17.14
CA ASP A 153 6.77 15.79 18.21
C ASP A 153 5.32 16.03 17.74
N VAL A 154 4.63 14.93 17.47
CA VAL A 154 3.18 14.91 17.21
C VAL A 154 2.57 13.67 17.89
N GLU A 155 1.28 13.76 18.22
CA GLU A 155 0.55 12.60 18.72
C GLU A 155 0.32 11.58 17.60
N PRO A 156 0.48 10.27 17.85
CA PRO A 156 0.09 9.25 16.89
C PRO A 156 -1.43 9.23 16.69
N TYR A 157 -1.90 8.71 15.55
CA TYR A 157 -3.32 8.44 15.39
C TYR A 157 -3.80 7.44 16.46
N ARG A 158 -4.91 7.78 17.11
CA ARG A 158 -5.64 6.90 18.01
C ARG A 158 -7.00 6.65 17.39
N PHE A 159 -7.27 5.39 17.10
CA PHE A 159 -8.60 4.94 16.64
C PHE A 159 -9.15 4.03 17.74
N ASP A 160 -10.37 4.32 18.18
CA ASP A 160 -11.06 3.44 19.11
C ASP A 160 -11.20 2.05 18.48
N THR A 161 -10.68 1.05 19.14
CA THR A 161 -10.90 -0.34 18.76
C THR A 161 -12.28 -0.77 19.26
N PRO A 162 -12.97 -1.73 18.62
CA PRO A 162 -14.25 -2.23 19.12
C PRO A 162 -14.19 -2.77 20.56
N GLU A 163 -13.00 -3.03 21.08
CA GLU A 163 -12.79 -3.48 22.47
C GLU A 163 -12.91 -2.34 23.49
N ASP A 164 -12.69 -1.08 23.08
CA ASP A 164 -12.79 0.09 23.96
C ASP A 164 -14.25 0.49 24.26
N GLU A 165 -15.21 0.06 23.42
CA GLU A 165 -16.65 0.31 23.63
C GLU A 165 -17.27 -0.61 24.69
N VAL A 166 -16.66 -1.73 25.02
CA VAL A 166 -17.20 -2.73 25.95
C VAL A 166 -16.89 -2.39 27.42
N SER A 167 -15.95 -1.46 27.66
CA SER A 167 -15.49 -1.11 29.03
C SER A 167 -16.31 0.00 29.72
N ASN A 168 -17.33 0.56 29.07
CA ASN A 168 -18.13 1.68 29.60
C ASN A 168 -19.58 1.28 29.98
N TYR A 169 -19.88 0.01 30.25
CA TYR A 169 -21.17 -0.43 30.80
C TYR A 169 -21.00 -1.16 32.13
#